data_e2ddead516a3d568d4b858198285a20a
#
_entry.id   e2ddead516a3d568d4b858198285a20a
#
_cell.length_a   1.000
_cell.length_b   1.000
_cell.length_c   1.000
_cell.angle_alpha   90.00
_cell.angle_beta   90.00
_cell.angle_gamma   90.00
#
_symmetry.space_group_name_H-M   'P 1'
#
loop_
_entity.id
_entity.type
_entity.pdbx_description
1 polymer ?
#
loop_
_entity_poly.entity_id
_entity_poly.type
_entity_poly.pdbx_seq_one_letter_code
_entity_poly.pdbx_strand_id
1 'polypeptide(L)'
;MKPKSSEIFIPGPAGRLEAKYYKNPKFGSPVAIVLHPHPQYGGTMNNRIVQLMYNIFLENGFSVIKVNFRGVGKSDGVFDNGQGELSDAAAALDWIERQNLDYSQCWVSGFSFGSLICMQLIMRRPEVNNFISVSPQPNVYDFSFLAPCPTSGQVIYSENDELVTKESIDRS
;
A
#
# COMPACT_ATOMS: atom_id res chain seq x y z
N MET A 1 11.38 -22.38 9.33
CA MET A 1 12.21 -21.48 8.52
C MET A 1 11.51 -20.13 8.40
N LYS A 2 12.21 -19.05 8.70
CA LYS A 2 11.62 -17.71 8.55
C LYS A 2 11.43 -17.37 7.09
N PRO A 3 10.28 -16.77 6.70
CA PRO A 3 10.10 -16.27 5.34
C PRO A 3 11.16 -15.24 4.99
N LYS A 4 11.64 -15.28 3.77
CA LYS A 4 12.67 -14.35 3.29
C LYS A 4 12.08 -13.38 2.29
N SER A 5 12.18 -12.09 2.61
CA SER A 5 11.89 -11.03 1.67
C SER A 5 13.13 -10.70 0.85
N SER A 6 12.93 -10.25 -0.37
CA SER A 6 13.99 -9.81 -1.27
C SER A 6 13.94 -8.29 -1.44
N GLU A 7 15.10 -7.65 -1.36
CA GLU A 7 15.24 -6.25 -1.74
C GLU A 7 15.41 -6.20 -3.24
N ILE A 8 14.54 -5.44 -3.91
CA ILE A 8 14.48 -5.40 -5.37
C ILE A 8 14.25 -3.99 -5.87
N PHE A 9 14.41 -3.80 -7.17
CA PHE A 9 13.94 -2.62 -7.88
C PHE A 9 12.87 -3.05 -8.86
N ILE A 10 11.81 -2.26 -8.94
CA ILE A 10 10.75 -2.48 -9.92
C ILE A 10 10.68 -1.28 -10.86
N PRO A 11 10.21 -1.46 -12.11
CA PRO A 11 10.07 -0.34 -13.02
C PRO A 11 8.88 0.54 -12.60
N GLY A 12 9.13 1.83 -12.54
CA GLY A 12 8.10 2.84 -12.27
C GLY A 12 8.07 3.88 -13.36
N PRO A 13 7.07 4.78 -13.36
CA PRO A 13 6.94 5.81 -14.41
C PRO A 13 8.09 6.80 -14.45
N ALA A 14 8.73 7.09 -13.31
CA ALA A 14 9.85 8.04 -13.22
C ALA A 14 11.20 7.35 -13.12
N GLY A 15 11.25 6.03 -13.33
CA GLY A 15 12.46 5.24 -13.22
C GLY A 15 12.28 4.10 -12.22
N ARG A 16 13.39 3.65 -11.60
CA ARG A 16 13.33 2.52 -10.68
C ARG A 16 12.67 2.92 -9.37
N LEU A 17 11.91 1.98 -8.80
CA LEU A 17 11.38 2.11 -7.44
C LEU A 17 12.03 1.04 -6.56
N GLU A 18 12.58 1.47 -5.45
CA GLU A 18 13.14 0.58 -4.45
C GLU A 18 12.00 -0.13 -3.73
N ALA A 19 12.09 -1.44 -3.56
CA ALA A 19 11.01 -2.23 -2.99
C ALA A 19 11.53 -3.40 -2.18
N LYS A 20 10.67 -3.95 -1.34
CA LYS A 20 10.91 -5.19 -0.65
C LYS A 20 9.72 -6.10 -0.89
N TYR A 21 10.00 -7.32 -1.31
CA TYR A 21 8.98 -8.26 -1.77
C TYR A 21 9.12 -9.62 -1.12
N TYR A 22 8.00 -10.19 -0.69
CA TYR A 22 7.92 -11.58 -0.27
C TYR A 22 6.92 -12.31 -1.14
N LYS A 23 7.35 -13.41 -1.78
CA LYS A 23 6.46 -14.29 -2.54
C LYS A 23 6.09 -15.49 -1.70
N ASN A 24 4.80 -15.66 -1.43
CA ASN A 24 4.31 -16.84 -0.76
C ASN A 24 4.37 -18.03 -1.73
N PRO A 25 4.92 -19.19 -1.32
CA PRO A 25 5.06 -20.32 -2.23
C PRO A 25 3.75 -21.05 -2.54
N LYS A 26 2.69 -20.77 -1.78
CA LYS A 26 1.42 -21.46 -1.98
C LYS A 26 0.71 -20.93 -3.22
N PHE A 27 0.25 -21.83 -4.09
CA PHE A 27 -0.52 -21.47 -5.28
C PHE A 27 -1.78 -20.71 -4.90
N GLY A 28 -2.06 -19.64 -5.64
CA GLY A 28 -3.27 -18.86 -5.41
C GLY A 28 -3.21 -17.93 -4.20
N SER A 29 -2.04 -17.74 -3.60
CA SER A 29 -1.90 -16.83 -2.45
C SER A 29 -2.40 -15.43 -2.79
N PRO A 30 -3.08 -14.76 -1.86
CA PRO A 30 -3.48 -13.37 -2.09
C PRO A 30 -2.26 -12.45 -2.15
N VAL A 31 -2.45 -11.29 -2.79
CA VAL A 31 -1.39 -10.30 -2.93
C VAL A 31 -1.77 -9.00 -2.23
N ALA A 32 -0.76 -8.29 -1.74
CA ALA A 32 -0.95 -7.01 -1.09
C ALA A 32 0.20 -6.05 -1.41
N ILE A 33 -0.14 -4.75 -1.51
CA ILE A 33 0.87 -3.69 -1.54
C ILE A 33 0.72 -2.83 -0.29
N VAL A 34 1.85 -2.27 0.18
CA VAL A 34 1.87 -1.39 1.36
C VAL A 34 2.56 -0.08 0.99
N LEU A 35 1.89 1.04 1.24
CA LEU A 35 2.33 2.37 0.84
C LEU A 35 2.68 3.21 2.07
N HIS A 36 3.80 3.93 2.01
CA HIS A 36 4.38 4.61 3.17
C HIS A 36 3.87 6.04 3.34
N PRO A 37 4.16 6.66 4.52
CA PRO A 37 3.72 8.03 4.79
C PRO A 37 4.45 9.07 3.94
N HIS A 38 4.13 10.34 4.17
CA HIS A 38 4.50 11.46 3.30
C HIS A 38 6.01 11.53 3.04
N PRO A 39 6.41 11.49 1.76
CA PRO A 39 7.83 11.48 1.40
C PRO A 39 8.62 12.68 1.92
N GLN A 40 8.01 13.85 1.99
CA GLN A 40 8.69 15.09 2.40
C GLN A 40 8.75 15.25 3.91
N TYR A 41 8.11 14.36 4.66
CA TYR A 41 8.13 14.39 6.13
C TYR A 41 8.78 13.12 6.69
N GLY A 42 9.80 12.63 6.01
CA GLY A 42 10.58 11.48 6.46
C GLY A 42 9.93 10.13 6.18
N GLY A 43 8.85 10.06 5.40
CA GLY A 43 8.19 8.81 5.08
C GLY A 43 9.04 7.92 4.18
N THR A 44 9.15 6.65 4.55
CA THR A 44 9.82 5.61 3.75
C THR A 44 9.12 4.27 3.99
N MET A 45 9.40 3.30 3.12
CA MET A 45 8.89 1.95 3.28
C MET A 45 9.38 1.24 4.55
N ASN A 46 10.38 1.82 5.24
CA ASN A 46 10.93 1.28 6.48
C ASN A 46 10.30 1.90 7.73
N ASN A 47 9.28 2.73 7.57
CA ASN A 47 8.49 3.24 8.66
C ASN A 47 7.95 2.07 9.51
N ARG A 48 7.91 2.25 10.84
CA ARG A 48 7.52 1.19 11.76
C ARG A 48 6.11 0.63 11.49
N ILE A 49 5.15 1.50 11.19
CA ILE A 49 3.78 1.07 10.92
C ILE A 49 3.71 0.34 9.57
N VAL A 50 4.41 0.84 8.57
CA VAL A 50 4.50 0.18 7.25
C VAL A 50 5.09 -1.22 7.40
N GLN A 51 6.16 -1.36 8.18
CA GLN A 51 6.77 -2.66 8.44
C GLN A 51 5.82 -3.60 9.16
N LEU A 52 5.06 -3.09 10.13
CA LEU A 52 4.04 -3.87 10.84
C LEU A 52 2.96 -4.37 9.87
N MET A 53 2.45 -3.48 9.02
CA MET A 53 1.44 -3.85 8.02
C MET A 53 1.97 -4.92 7.06
N TYR A 54 3.19 -4.74 6.59
CA TYR A 54 3.87 -5.70 5.71
C TYR A 54 3.97 -7.07 6.38
N ASN A 55 4.41 -7.11 7.63
CA ASN A 55 4.55 -8.36 8.38
C ASN A 55 3.20 -9.05 8.61
N ILE A 56 2.15 -8.29 8.88
CA ILE A 56 0.80 -8.85 9.05
C ILE A 56 0.35 -9.58 7.78
N PHE A 57 0.53 -8.98 6.62
CA PHE A 57 0.19 -9.63 5.36
C PHE A 57 1.04 -10.89 5.16
N LEU A 58 2.34 -10.79 5.37
CA LEU A 58 3.26 -11.91 5.20
C LEU A 58 2.86 -13.09 6.09
N GLU A 59 2.54 -12.81 7.36
CA GLU A 59 2.19 -13.84 8.34
C GLU A 59 0.81 -14.46 8.08
N ASN A 60 -0.03 -13.79 7.28
CA ASN A 60 -1.37 -14.27 6.95
C ASN A 60 -1.44 -14.90 5.55
N GLY A 61 -0.33 -15.30 4.99
CA GLY A 61 -0.30 -16.09 3.77
C GLY A 61 -0.29 -15.29 2.49
N PHE A 62 -0.04 -13.99 2.54
CA PHE A 62 0.02 -13.13 1.36
C PHE A 62 1.40 -13.13 0.72
N SER A 63 1.44 -12.94 -0.60
CA SER A 63 2.60 -12.33 -1.24
C SER A 63 2.45 -10.83 -1.06
N VAL A 64 3.51 -10.15 -0.64
CA VAL A 64 3.39 -8.73 -0.26
C VAL A 64 4.60 -7.93 -0.73
N ILE A 65 4.34 -6.70 -1.18
CA ILE A 65 5.38 -5.76 -1.57
C ILE A 65 5.16 -4.43 -0.85
N LYS A 66 6.26 -3.83 -0.40
CA LYS A 66 6.28 -2.42 0.00
C LYS A 66 7.30 -1.70 -0.86
N VAL A 67 7.01 -0.45 -1.19
CA VAL A 67 7.84 0.33 -2.10
C VAL A 67 8.16 1.69 -1.50
N ASN A 68 9.30 2.26 -1.89
CA ASN A 68 9.57 3.67 -1.71
C ASN A 68 9.03 4.44 -2.91
N PHE A 69 8.21 5.45 -2.65
CA PHE A 69 7.74 6.34 -3.71
C PHE A 69 8.92 7.03 -4.38
N ARG A 70 8.68 7.59 -5.55
CA ARG A 70 9.70 8.35 -6.31
C ARG A 70 10.43 9.36 -5.42
N GLY A 71 11.74 9.43 -5.59
CA GLY A 71 12.59 10.35 -4.83
C GLY A 71 12.89 9.92 -3.41
N VAL A 72 12.36 8.80 -2.93
CA VAL A 72 12.59 8.30 -1.58
C VAL A 72 13.59 7.16 -1.61
N GLY A 73 14.55 7.16 -0.68
CA GLY A 73 15.57 6.13 -0.63
C GLY A 73 16.32 6.01 -1.94
N LYS A 74 16.33 4.81 -2.51
CA LYS A 74 17.00 4.54 -3.80
C LYS A 74 16.05 4.63 -4.99
N SER A 75 14.83 5.07 -4.80
CA SER A 75 13.87 5.27 -5.90
C SER A 75 14.24 6.50 -6.71
N ASP A 76 14.13 6.38 -8.03
CA ASP A 76 14.37 7.49 -8.95
C ASP A 76 13.22 8.51 -8.88
N GLY A 77 13.47 9.68 -9.49
CA GLY A 77 12.45 10.72 -9.60
C GLY A 77 12.43 11.68 -8.43
N VAL A 78 11.39 12.51 -8.40
CA VAL A 78 11.18 13.50 -7.34
C VAL A 78 9.71 13.52 -6.95
N PHE A 79 9.44 13.97 -5.71
CA PHE A 79 8.07 14.08 -5.21
C PHE A 79 7.18 14.86 -6.17
N ASP A 80 6.00 14.32 -6.47
CA ASP A 80 5.09 14.87 -7.49
C ASP A 80 3.69 15.12 -6.93
N ASN A 81 3.58 15.60 -5.72
CA ASN A 81 2.34 16.07 -5.09
C ASN A 81 1.19 15.04 -5.09
N GLY A 82 1.52 13.77 -5.08
CA GLY A 82 0.56 12.68 -5.02
C GLY A 82 0.17 12.08 -6.36
N GLN A 83 0.24 12.83 -7.46
CA GLN A 83 -0.12 12.30 -8.78
C GLN A 83 0.88 11.27 -9.26
N GLY A 84 2.16 11.60 -9.20
CA GLY A 84 3.21 10.67 -9.56
C GLY A 84 3.28 9.49 -8.61
N GLU A 85 3.05 9.74 -7.32
CA GLU A 85 3.04 8.69 -6.31
C GLU A 85 1.89 7.71 -6.55
N LEU A 86 0.74 8.19 -6.99
CA LEU A 86 -0.36 7.29 -7.38
C LEU A 86 0.06 6.39 -8.55
N SER A 87 0.77 6.95 -9.53
CA SER A 87 1.27 6.17 -10.65
C SER A 87 2.33 5.15 -10.20
N ASP A 88 3.15 5.51 -9.21
CA ASP A 88 4.12 4.58 -8.62
C ASP A 88 3.39 3.40 -7.94
N ALA A 89 2.33 3.70 -7.20
CA ALA A 89 1.51 2.67 -6.54
C ALA A 89 0.87 1.74 -7.57
N ALA A 90 0.35 2.29 -8.67
CA ALA A 90 -0.21 1.48 -9.76
C ALA A 90 0.86 0.58 -10.37
N ALA A 91 2.08 1.09 -10.54
CA ALA A 91 3.20 0.28 -11.05
C ALA A 91 3.54 -0.88 -10.12
N ALA A 92 3.51 -0.64 -8.80
CA ALA A 92 3.75 -1.68 -7.81
C ALA A 92 2.65 -2.75 -7.86
N LEU A 93 1.40 -2.32 -7.99
CA LEU A 93 0.27 -3.25 -8.10
C LEU A 93 0.38 -4.08 -9.39
N ASP A 94 0.67 -3.46 -10.52
CA ASP A 94 0.90 -4.17 -11.78
C ASP A 94 2.01 -5.20 -11.64
N TRP A 95 3.09 -4.83 -10.97
CA TRP A 95 4.24 -5.72 -10.83
C TRP A 95 3.90 -6.96 -10.00
N ILE A 96 3.25 -6.80 -8.84
CA ILE A 96 2.93 -7.95 -7.99
C ILE A 96 1.87 -8.84 -8.64
N GLU A 97 0.94 -8.27 -9.38
CA GLU A 97 -0.04 -9.06 -10.14
C GLU A 97 0.65 -9.91 -11.19
N ARG A 98 1.63 -9.37 -11.90
CA ARG A 98 2.38 -10.13 -12.90
C ARG A 98 3.22 -11.25 -12.30
N GLN A 99 3.69 -11.08 -11.06
CA GLN A 99 4.44 -12.11 -10.37
C GLN A 99 3.55 -13.20 -9.78
N ASN A 100 2.25 -12.98 -9.71
CA ASN A 100 1.30 -13.86 -9.03
C ASN A 100 0.01 -13.97 -9.85
N LEU A 101 0.11 -14.51 -11.07
CA LEU A 101 -1.01 -14.53 -12.02
C LEU A 101 -2.26 -15.21 -11.49
N ASP A 102 -2.10 -16.14 -10.54
CA ASP A 102 -3.20 -16.92 -9.98
C ASP A 102 -3.67 -16.41 -8.62
N TYR A 103 -3.37 -15.16 -8.30
CA TYR A 103 -3.73 -14.64 -6.97
C TYR A 103 -5.23 -14.75 -6.70
N SER A 104 -5.58 -15.11 -5.45
CA SER A 104 -6.98 -15.28 -5.05
C SER A 104 -7.66 -13.98 -4.68
N GLN A 105 -6.92 -13.06 -4.09
CA GLN A 105 -7.41 -11.74 -3.66
C GLN A 105 -6.31 -10.71 -3.85
N CYS A 106 -6.72 -9.47 -4.06
CA CYS A 106 -5.82 -8.33 -4.22
C CYS A 106 -6.16 -7.26 -3.20
N TRP A 107 -5.18 -6.94 -2.35
CA TRP A 107 -5.34 -5.95 -1.28
C TRP A 107 -4.39 -4.80 -1.49
N VAL A 108 -4.84 -3.59 -1.15
CA VAL A 108 -3.97 -2.43 -1.08
C VAL A 108 -4.03 -1.86 0.32
N SER A 109 -2.93 -1.31 0.78
CA SER A 109 -2.86 -0.74 2.12
C SER A 109 -1.90 0.44 2.14
N GLY A 110 -2.10 1.33 3.10
CA GLY A 110 -1.25 2.49 3.22
C GLY A 110 -1.38 3.15 4.57
N PHE A 111 -0.32 3.89 4.94
CA PHE A 111 -0.26 4.63 6.19
C PHE A 111 -0.09 6.12 5.89
N SER A 112 -0.93 6.95 6.48
CA SER A 112 -0.88 8.41 6.39
C SER A 112 -1.03 8.87 4.93
N PHE A 113 -0.04 9.52 4.34
CA PHE A 113 -0.06 9.89 2.93
C PHE A 113 -0.29 8.64 2.04
N GLY A 114 0.35 7.51 2.40
CA GLY A 114 0.14 6.25 1.69
C GLY A 114 -1.30 5.78 1.73
N SER A 115 -2.03 6.09 2.80
CA SER A 115 -3.46 5.75 2.87
C SER A 115 -4.27 6.56 1.86
N LEU A 116 -3.95 7.83 1.66
CA LEU A 116 -4.61 8.65 0.63
C LEU A 116 -4.36 8.06 -0.75
N ILE A 117 -3.11 7.72 -1.07
CA ILE A 117 -2.76 7.11 -2.35
C ILE A 117 -3.48 5.77 -2.52
N CYS A 118 -3.52 4.95 -1.48
CA CYS A 118 -4.24 3.68 -1.45
C CYS A 118 -5.71 3.88 -1.85
N MET A 119 -6.38 4.83 -1.20
CA MET A 119 -7.80 5.08 -1.46
C MET A 119 -8.03 5.61 -2.88
N GLN A 120 -7.14 6.45 -3.40
CA GLN A 120 -7.22 6.91 -4.79
C GLN A 120 -7.01 5.75 -5.77
N LEU A 121 -6.11 4.83 -5.45
CA LEU A 121 -5.83 3.67 -6.31
C LEU A 121 -7.04 2.75 -6.43
N ILE A 122 -7.74 2.45 -5.33
CA ILE A 122 -8.90 1.54 -5.36
C ILE A 122 -10.03 2.09 -6.23
N MET A 123 -10.12 3.39 -6.38
CA MET A 123 -11.14 4.00 -7.26
C MET A 123 -10.86 3.74 -8.74
N ARG A 124 -9.65 3.32 -9.08
CA ARG A 124 -9.19 3.08 -10.45
C ARG A 124 -8.90 1.63 -10.77
N ARG A 125 -8.90 0.76 -9.76
CA ARG A 125 -8.48 -0.64 -9.91
C ARG A 125 -9.55 -1.56 -9.36
N PRO A 126 -10.52 -1.96 -10.22
CA PRO A 126 -11.67 -2.74 -9.77
C PRO A 126 -11.33 -4.15 -9.28
N GLU A 127 -10.15 -4.66 -9.63
CA GLU A 127 -9.71 -5.97 -9.14
C GLU A 127 -9.36 -5.98 -7.65
N VAL A 128 -9.17 -4.81 -7.03
CA VAL A 128 -8.84 -4.74 -5.60
C VAL A 128 -10.06 -5.15 -4.78
N ASN A 129 -9.89 -6.21 -3.99
CA ASN A 129 -10.97 -6.80 -3.19
C ASN A 129 -11.14 -6.12 -1.84
N ASN A 130 -10.03 -5.69 -1.25
CA ASN A 130 -10.01 -5.12 0.10
C ASN A 130 -8.90 -4.11 0.26
N PHE A 131 -9.00 -3.30 1.30
CA PHE A 131 -7.96 -2.34 1.63
C PHE A 131 -7.83 -2.17 3.15
N ILE A 132 -6.66 -1.69 3.58
CA ILE A 132 -6.44 -1.22 4.94
C ILE A 132 -5.82 0.17 4.85
N SER A 133 -6.53 1.15 5.35
CA SER A 133 -6.09 2.54 5.34
C SER A 133 -5.87 3.00 6.78
N VAL A 134 -4.62 3.34 7.10
CA VAL A 134 -4.23 3.78 8.44
C VAL A 134 -3.86 5.26 8.38
N SER A 135 -4.52 6.08 9.18
CA SER A 135 -4.26 7.51 9.23
C SER A 135 -4.08 7.95 10.68
N PRO A 136 -3.05 8.79 10.96
CA PRO A 136 -2.87 9.30 12.32
C PRO A 136 -3.97 10.27 12.74
N GLN A 137 -4.62 10.96 11.79
CA GLN A 137 -5.71 11.90 12.04
C GLN A 137 -6.74 11.78 10.94
N PRO A 138 -8.03 11.61 11.28
CA PRO A 138 -9.07 11.34 10.28
C PRO A 138 -9.33 12.51 9.33
N ASN A 139 -9.00 13.75 9.73
CA ASN A 139 -9.27 14.96 8.95
C ASN A 139 -8.03 15.55 8.27
N VAL A 140 -6.88 14.87 8.31
CA VAL A 140 -5.66 15.35 7.65
C VAL A 140 -5.77 15.28 6.14
N TYR A 141 -6.43 14.24 5.64
CA TYR A 141 -6.61 14.00 4.22
C TYR A 141 -8.09 14.00 3.86
N ASP A 142 -8.40 14.49 2.68
CA ASP A 142 -9.78 14.51 2.19
C ASP A 142 -10.10 13.19 1.50
N PHE A 143 -11.00 12.41 2.10
CA PHE A 143 -11.47 11.14 1.56
C PHE A 143 -12.86 11.23 0.91
N SER A 144 -13.37 12.45 0.68
CA SER A 144 -14.73 12.61 0.13
C SER A 144 -14.93 11.93 -1.22
N PHE A 145 -13.87 11.71 -1.98
CA PHE A 145 -13.94 10.99 -3.26
C PHE A 145 -14.35 9.54 -3.13
N LEU A 146 -14.36 8.97 -1.91
CA LEU A 146 -14.70 7.56 -1.68
C LEU A 146 -16.19 7.28 -1.59
N ALA A 147 -17.05 8.28 -1.61
CA ALA A 147 -18.48 8.09 -1.44
C ALA A 147 -19.20 8.12 -2.80
N PRO A 148 -19.70 6.96 -3.32
CA PRO A 148 -19.64 5.63 -2.72
C PRO A 148 -18.34 4.90 -3.01
N CYS A 149 -17.84 4.15 -2.05
CA CYS A 149 -16.63 3.35 -2.21
C CYS A 149 -16.96 1.99 -2.82
N PRO A 150 -16.30 1.58 -3.93
CA PRO A 150 -16.59 0.33 -4.59
C PRO A 150 -15.96 -0.90 -3.93
N THR A 151 -15.10 -0.70 -2.93
CA THR A 151 -14.29 -1.78 -2.36
C THR A 151 -14.46 -1.82 -0.85
N SER A 152 -14.62 -3.02 -0.31
CA SER A 152 -14.66 -3.24 1.13
C SER A 152 -13.28 -3.08 1.75
N GLY A 153 -13.24 -2.63 2.99
CA GLY A 153 -11.98 -2.49 3.68
C GLY A 153 -12.15 -1.87 5.05
N GLN A 154 -11.03 -1.49 5.63
CA GLN A 154 -11.00 -0.86 6.95
C GLN A 154 -10.17 0.41 6.94
N VAL A 155 -10.69 1.43 7.63
CA VAL A 155 -9.97 2.66 7.91
C VAL A 155 -9.63 2.65 9.39
N ILE A 156 -8.35 2.82 9.68
CA ILE A 156 -7.83 2.82 11.05
C ILE A 156 -7.24 4.19 11.32
N TYR A 157 -7.69 4.81 12.41
CA TYR A 157 -7.17 6.10 12.83
C TYR A 157 -6.27 5.90 14.05
N SER A 158 -5.17 6.65 14.09
CA SER A 158 -4.28 6.70 15.23
C SER A 158 -4.57 7.97 16.03
N GLU A 159 -4.85 7.80 17.32
CA GLU A 159 -5.12 8.90 18.23
C GLU A 159 -4.36 8.61 19.52
N ASN A 160 -3.51 9.54 19.95
CA ASN A 160 -2.69 9.39 21.17
C ASN A 160 -1.92 8.08 21.20
N ASP A 161 -1.29 7.73 20.07
CA ASP A 161 -0.52 6.49 19.85
C ASP A 161 -1.35 5.21 19.88
N GLU A 162 -2.68 5.32 19.93
CA GLU A 162 -3.58 4.18 19.82
C GLU A 162 -4.20 4.15 18.43
N LEU A 163 -4.46 2.93 17.96
CA LEU A 163 -5.14 2.73 16.68
C LEU A 163 -6.62 2.46 16.94
N VAL A 164 -7.48 3.27 16.34
CA VAL A 164 -8.93 3.11 16.44
C VAL A 164 -9.45 2.63 15.08
N THR A 165 -10.04 1.43 15.08
CA THR A 165 -10.63 0.86 13.89
C THR A 165 -12.00 1.45 13.65
N LYS A 166 -12.24 1.94 12.44
CA LYS A 166 -13.55 2.37 11.99
C LYS A 166 -14.19 1.30 11.15
N GLU A 167 -15.50 1.38 10.98
CA GLU A 167 -16.22 0.49 10.09
C GLU A 167 -15.75 0.67 8.66
N SER A 168 -16.02 -0.35 7.84
CA SER A 168 -15.70 -0.32 6.43
C SER A 168 -16.32 0.90 5.72
N ILE A 169 -15.53 1.58 4.91
CA ILE A 169 -15.95 2.78 4.20
C ILE A 169 -17.08 2.50 3.21
N ASP A 170 -17.15 1.30 2.66
CA ASP A 170 -18.16 0.93 1.68
C ASP A 170 -19.59 0.92 2.23
N ARG A 171 -19.76 1.12 3.53
CA ARG A 171 -21.09 1.24 4.16
C ARG A 171 -21.61 2.65 4.20
N SER A 172 -20.78 3.61 3.91
CA SER A 172 -21.19 5.01 4.03
C SER A 172 -22.01 5.49 2.87
#